data_7b645f05b4b51c57861e8d045d350d4f
#
_entry.id   7b645f05b4b51c57861e8d045d350d4f
#
_cell.length_a   1.000
_cell.length_b   1.000
_cell.length_c   1.000
_cell.angle_alpha   90.00
_cell.angle_beta   90.00
_cell.angle_gamma   90.00
#
_symmetry.space_group_name_H-M   'P 1'
#
loop_
_entity.id
_entity.type
_entity.pdbx_description
1 polymer ?
#
loop_
_entity_poly.entity_id
_entity_poly.type
_entity_poly.pdbx_seq_one_letter_code
_entity_poly.pdbx_strand_id
1 'polypeptide(L)'
;MASDKPTQFPELNELLQGWVETISEILDDNFVGAYLVGSFALGDADIHSDCDFLVVVHNSLTPTEEARLRALHREIFRRPGHWTQHLEGSYAPENELRSLHGLDNRWLFLDNAHEEMEWSTHCNSLEHRWTLRERGIILAGPSPKGLVEKVDPDAVREKMRQLIQTFLPELAAWIRLDSIAWAQRYAVATLCRMLYSIATGEIASKRASLEWAKKHLDPAWSDLIQHALEGRHLGWNPNDLPSNESVQQTIAFAEYAKAWATAA
;
A
#
# COMPACT_ATOMS: atom_id res chain seq x y z
N MET A 1 -13.36 1.42 -24.66
CA MET A 1 -12.52 0.20 -24.79
C MET A 1 -11.56 0.27 -23.61
N ALA A 2 -11.62 -0.68 -22.68
CA ALA A 2 -10.63 -0.79 -21.63
C ALA A 2 -9.26 -1.07 -22.29
N SER A 3 -8.22 -0.41 -21.83
CA SER A 3 -6.85 -0.63 -22.30
C SER A 3 -6.47 -2.09 -21.98
N ASP A 4 -5.95 -2.83 -22.98
CA ASP A 4 -5.38 -4.18 -22.77
C ASP A 4 -4.09 -4.15 -21.91
N LYS A 5 -3.66 -2.96 -21.48
CA LYS A 5 -2.44 -2.76 -20.70
C LYS A 5 -2.76 -2.56 -19.22
N PRO A 6 -1.97 -3.16 -18.30
CA PRO A 6 -2.23 -3.12 -16.87
C PRO A 6 -2.17 -1.71 -16.26
N THR A 7 -1.41 -0.79 -16.87
CA THR A 7 -1.28 0.59 -16.38
C THR A 7 -1.35 1.60 -17.52
N GLN A 8 -1.52 2.87 -17.16
CA GLN A 8 -1.46 3.99 -18.09
C GLN A 8 -0.02 4.40 -18.50
N PHE A 9 1.00 3.81 -17.88
CA PHE A 9 2.41 4.17 -18.09
C PHE A 9 3.09 3.13 -18.99
N PRO A 10 3.45 3.48 -20.26
CA PRO A 10 4.05 2.53 -21.19
C PRO A 10 5.36 1.91 -20.68
N GLU A 11 6.25 2.72 -20.10
CA GLU A 11 7.54 2.25 -19.56
C GLU A 11 7.35 1.25 -18.41
N LEU A 12 6.36 1.49 -17.53
CA LEU A 12 6.03 0.55 -16.48
C LEU A 12 5.48 -0.76 -17.05
N ASN A 13 4.62 -0.69 -18.06
CA ASN A 13 4.08 -1.90 -18.69
C ASN A 13 5.16 -2.78 -19.34
N GLU A 14 6.18 -2.17 -19.97
CA GLU A 14 7.34 -2.89 -20.52
C GLU A 14 8.18 -3.52 -19.39
N LEU A 15 8.44 -2.78 -18.31
CA LEU A 15 9.14 -3.29 -17.14
C LEU A 15 8.40 -4.47 -16.53
N LEU A 16 7.09 -4.35 -16.29
CA LEU A 16 6.26 -5.38 -15.68
C LEU A 16 6.19 -6.63 -16.54
N GLN A 17 6.11 -6.50 -17.85
CA GLN A 17 6.11 -7.65 -18.75
C GLN A 17 7.41 -8.45 -18.63
N GLY A 18 8.57 -7.82 -18.79
CA GLY A 18 9.86 -8.52 -18.70
C GLY A 18 10.13 -9.06 -17.28
N TRP A 19 9.66 -8.35 -16.25
CA TRP A 19 9.76 -8.79 -14.87
C TRP A 19 8.93 -10.05 -14.63
N VAL A 20 7.66 -10.10 -15.08
CA VAL A 20 6.79 -11.28 -14.94
C VAL A 20 7.38 -12.49 -15.67
N GLU A 21 7.88 -12.30 -16.90
CA GLU A 21 8.55 -13.37 -17.64
C GLU A 21 9.72 -13.95 -16.83
N THR A 22 10.58 -13.08 -16.29
CA THR A 22 11.77 -13.52 -15.54
C THR A 22 11.42 -14.17 -14.21
N ILE A 23 10.46 -13.65 -13.44
CA ILE A 23 10.06 -14.28 -12.17
C ILE A 23 9.39 -15.64 -12.38
N SER A 24 8.61 -15.78 -13.47
CA SER A 24 8.02 -17.09 -13.79
C SER A 24 9.08 -18.14 -14.14
N GLU A 25 10.17 -17.76 -14.83
CA GLU A 25 11.31 -18.65 -15.09
C GLU A 25 12.12 -18.97 -13.83
N ILE A 26 12.23 -18.02 -12.88
CA ILE A 26 12.93 -18.24 -11.61
C ILE A 26 12.18 -19.23 -10.74
N LEU A 27 10.87 -19.07 -10.66
CA LEU A 27 9.98 -19.80 -9.76
C LEU A 27 9.47 -21.11 -10.37
N ASP A 28 9.43 -21.22 -11.70
CA ASP A 28 9.00 -22.41 -12.45
C ASP A 28 7.67 -22.96 -11.92
N ASP A 29 7.61 -24.22 -11.53
CA ASP A 29 6.40 -24.87 -10.98
C ASP A 29 5.91 -24.22 -9.66
N ASN A 30 6.73 -23.39 -9.00
CA ASN A 30 6.35 -22.68 -7.78
C ASN A 30 5.59 -21.35 -8.08
N PHE A 31 5.56 -20.88 -9.34
CA PHE A 31 4.85 -19.65 -9.72
C PHE A 31 3.34 -19.91 -9.84
N VAL A 32 2.53 -19.12 -9.12
CA VAL A 32 1.05 -19.11 -9.23
C VAL A 32 0.57 -17.91 -10.01
N GLY A 33 1.08 -16.73 -9.72
CA GLY A 33 0.67 -15.50 -10.40
C GLY A 33 1.31 -14.24 -9.85
N ALA A 34 1.21 -13.16 -10.63
CA ALA A 34 1.68 -11.81 -10.29
C ALA A 34 0.56 -10.80 -10.48
N TYR A 35 0.45 -9.86 -9.54
CA TYR A 35 -0.67 -8.92 -9.44
C TYR A 35 -0.17 -7.54 -9.03
N LEU A 36 -0.82 -6.48 -9.55
CA LEU A 36 -0.69 -5.16 -8.95
C LEU A 36 -1.77 -4.99 -7.87
N VAL A 37 -1.37 -4.36 -6.78
CA VAL A 37 -2.22 -3.99 -5.66
C VAL A 37 -2.12 -2.48 -5.39
N GLY A 38 -2.37 -2.01 -4.18
CA GLY A 38 -2.15 -0.62 -3.80
C GLY A 38 -2.87 0.39 -4.67
N SER A 39 -2.17 1.49 -4.99
CA SER A 39 -2.74 2.63 -5.70
C SER A 39 -3.17 2.29 -7.13
N PHE A 40 -2.45 1.43 -7.83
CA PHE A 40 -2.82 0.96 -9.18
C PHE A 40 -4.14 0.21 -9.17
N ALA A 41 -4.29 -0.76 -8.29
CA ALA A 41 -5.52 -1.55 -8.15
C ALA A 41 -6.72 -0.70 -7.69
N LEU A 42 -6.48 0.33 -6.90
CA LEU A 42 -7.52 1.25 -6.41
C LEU A 42 -7.84 2.39 -7.41
N GLY A 43 -7.17 2.44 -8.57
CA GLY A 43 -7.43 3.42 -9.63
C GLY A 43 -7.00 4.85 -9.31
N ASP A 44 -5.98 5.01 -8.46
CA ASP A 44 -5.49 6.32 -7.99
C ASP A 44 -3.96 6.47 -8.16
N ALA A 45 -3.34 5.62 -8.98
CA ALA A 45 -1.91 5.70 -9.25
C ALA A 45 -1.58 6.91 -10.14
N ASP A 46 -0.53 7.62 -9.78
CA ASP A 46 0.09 8.69 -10.56
C ASP A 46 1.61 8.47 -10.65
N ILE A 47 2.34 9.42 -11.25
CA ILE A 47 3.79 9.32 -11.42
C ILE A 47 4.57 9.34 -10.09
N HIS A 48 3.96 9.74 -8.99
CA HIS A 48 4.55 9.77 -7.64
C HIS A 48 4.14 8.55 -6.81
N SER A 49 3.39 7.62 -7.41
CA SER A 49 2.98 6.37 -6.75
C SER A 49 4.07 5.32 -6.85
N ASP A 50 4.17 4.49 -5.81
CA ASP A 50 4.90 3.25 -5.86
C ASP A 50 4.14 2.23 -6.72
N CYS A 51 4.84 1.29 -7.31
CA CYS A 51 4.23 0.18 -8.04
C CYS A 51 4.13 -1.02 -7.10
N ASP A 52 3.02 -1.07 -6.36
CA ASP A 52 2.75 -2.15 -5.41
C ASP A 52 2.42 -3.46 -6.14
N PHE A 53 3.18 -4.52 -5.88
CA PHE A 53 2.95 -5.84 -6.44
C PHE A 53 2.77 -6.93 -5.37
N LEU A 54 2.10 -8.01 -5.74
CA LEU A 54 2.09 -9.25 -4.99
C LEU A 54 2.29 -10.43 -5.95
N VAL A 55 3.34 -11.22 -5.70
CA VAL A 55 3.57 -12.49 -6.39
C VAL A 55 3.11 -13.62 -5.49
N VAL A 56 2.29 -14.51 -6.02
CA VAL A 56 1.80 -15.69 -5.31
C VAL A 56 2.62 -16.90 -5.75
N VAL A 57 3.08 -17.66 -4.78
CA VAL A 57 3.84 -18.90 -4.98
C VAL A 57 3.13 -20.09 -4.31
N HIS A 58 3.26 -21.29 -4.87
CA HIS A 58 2.63 -22.50 -4.30
C HIS A 58 3.17 -22.83 -2.91
N ASN A 59 4.49 -22.72 -2.74
CA ASN A 59 5.20 -23.07 -1.51
C ASN A 59 6.12 -21.94 -1.07
N SER A 60 6.61 -21.99 0.16
CA SER A 60 7.67 -21.08 0.61
C SER A 60 8.87 -21.14 -0.34
N LEU A 61 9.50 -19.99 -0.55
CA LEU A 61 10.68 -19.88 -1.43
C LEU A 61 11.82 -20.77 -0.95
N THR A 62 12.44 -21.48 -1.87
CA THR A 62 13.70 -22.17 -1.61
C THR A 62 14.85 -21.15 -1.53
N PRO A 63 15.97 -21.47 -0.87
CA PRO A 63 17.15 -20.57 -0.83
C PRO A 63 17.65 -20.19 -2.23
N THR A 64 17.49 -21.06 -3.22
CA THR A 64 17.91 -20.80 -4.60
C THR A 64 16.97 -19.80 -5.29
N GLU A 65 15.66 -19.95 -5.15
CA GLU A 65 14.66 -19.01 -5.68
C GLU A 65 14.86 -17.63 -5.02
N GLU A 66 14.98 -17.58 -3.69
CA GLU A 66 15.23 -16.33 -2.97
C GLU A 66 16.50 -15.62 -3.48
N ALA A 67 17.61 -16.33 -3.62
CA ALA A 67 18.87 -15.74 -4.10
C ALA A 67 18.74 -15.17 -5.52
N ARG A 68 18.01 -15.88 -6.43
CA ARG A 68 17.75 -15.42 -7.79
C ARG A 68 16.82 -14.19 -7.83
N LEU A 69 15.76 -14.18 -7.02
CA LEU A 69 14.84 -13.04 -6.90
C LEU A 69 15.55 -11.80 -6.37
N ARG A 70 16.37 -11.93 -5.33
CA ARG A 70 17.19 -10.84 -4.81
C ARG A 70 18.15 -10.28 -5.87
N ALA A 71 18.76 -11.15 -6.66
CA ALA A 71 19.64 -10.74 -7.76
C ALA A 71 18.88 -9.99 -8.86
N LEU A 72 17.70 -10.48 -9.24
CA LEU A 72 16.82 -9.83 -10.23
C LEU A 72 16.40 -8.42 -9.78
N HIS A 73 15.89 -8.27 -8.57
CA HIS A 73 15.41 -6.96 -8.08
C HIS A 73 16.57 -5.97 -7.94
N ARG A 74 17.74 -6.42 -7.52
CA ARG A 74 18.96 -5.59 -7.49
C ARG A 74 19.38 -5.15 -8.90
N GLU A 75 19.30 -6.03 -9.88
CA GLU A 75 19.58 -5.69 -11.27
C GLU A 75 18.59 -4.66 -11.81
N ILE A 76 17.27 -4.85 -11.57
CA ILE A 76 16.22 -3.91 -11.98
C ILE A 76 16.48 -2.53 -11.35
N PHE A 77 16.71 -2.47 -10.05
CA PHE A 77 16.96 -1.23 -9.32
C PHE A 77 18.09 -0.39 -9.92
N ARG A 78 19.12 -1.03 -10.43
CA ARG A 78 20.30 -0.39 -11.05
C ARG A 78 20.08 0.08 -12.49
N ARG A 79 18.99 -0.34 -13.13
CA ARG A 79 18.65 0.12 -14.49
C ARG A 79 18.18 1.58 -14.45
N PRO A 80 18.47 2.37 -15.49
CA PRO A 80 17.88 3.70 -15.60
C PRO A 80 16.38 3.61 -15.83
N GLY A 81 15.63 4.51 -15.21
CA GLY A 81 14.17 4.61 -15.36
C GLY A 81 13.49 4.97 -14.05
N HIS A 82 12.34 5.61 -14.14
CA HIS A 82 11.60 6.01 -12.95
C HIS A 82 11.11 4.78 -12.17
N TRP A 83 10.42 3.86 -12.85
CA TRP A 83 9.76 2.72 -12.20
C TRP A 83 10.71 1.63 -11.71
N THR A 84 11.94 1.59 -12.16
CA THR A 84 12.94 0.60 -11.73
C THR A 84 13.32 0.72 -10.26
N GLN A 85 13.13 1.90 -9.67
CA GLN A 85 13.42 2.19 -8.27
C GLN A 85 12.14 2.30 -7.42
N HIS A 86 10.95 2.14 -8.03
CA HIS A 86 9.67 2.32 -7.36
C HIS A 86 8.79 1.05 -7.38
N LEU A 87 9.41 -0.13 -7.51
CA LEU A 87 8.72 -1.39 -7.26
C LEU A 87 8.68 -1.65 -5.75
N GLU A 88 7.50 -1.97 -5.23
CA GLU A 88 7.29 -2.38 -3.84
C GLU A 88 6.41 -3.62 -3.79
N GLY A 89 6.76 -4.63 -2.97
CA GLY A 89 5.89 -5.79 -2.86
C GLY A 89 6.53 -7.04 -2.30
N SER A 90 5.76 -8.13 -2.27
CA SER A 90 6.16 -9.38 -1.63
C SER A 90 5.86 -10.62 -2.46
N TYR A 91 6.53 -11.71 -2.06
CA TYR A 91 6.33 -13.08 -2.54
C TYR A 91 5.59 -13.87 -1.47
N ALA A 92 4.30 -14.17 -1.71
CA ALA A 92 3.39 -14.74 -0.72
C ALA A 92 3.08 -16.21 -1.04
N PRO A 93 3.31 -17.16 -0.11
CA PRO A 93 2.82 -18.52 -0.25
C PRO A 93 1.29 -18.58 -0.30
N GLU A 94 0.72 -19.33 -1.24
CA GLU A 94 -0.72 -19.41 -1.47
C GLU A 94 -1.50 -19.83 -0.22
N ASN A 95 -0.99 -20.81 0.52
CA ASN A 95 -1.63 -21.29 1.74
C ASN A 95 -1.68 -20.24 2.86
N GLU A 96 -0.69 -19.34 2.93
CA GLU A 96 -0.66 -18.24 3.89
C GLU A 96 -1.50 -17.05 3.45
N LEU A 97 -1.62 -16.84 2.14
CA LEU A 97 -2.39 -15.74 1.56
C LEU A 97 -3.91 -15.97 1.65
N ARG A 98 -4.36 -17.22 1.60
CA ARG A 98 -5.77 -17.62 1.43
C ARG A 98 -6.71 -17.02 2.47
N SER A 99 -6.33 -17.05 3.74
CA SER A 99 -7.18 -16.59 4.86
C SER A 99 -6.48 -15.52 5.71
N LEU A 100 -7.18 -14.99 6.72
CA LEU A 100 -6.59 -14.03 7.67
C LEU A 100 -5.72 -14.70 8.75
N HIS A 101 -5.57 -16.02 8.71
CA HIS A 101 -4.60 -16.71 9.55
C HIS A 101 -3.17 -16.44 9.03
N GLY A 102 -2.22 -16.25 9.93
CA GLY A 102 -0.83 -16.02 9.57
C GLY A 102 -0.49 -14.60 9.11
N LEU A 103 -1.28 -13.59 9.50
CA LEU A 103 -0.97 -12.17 9.24
C LEU A 103 0.38 -11.72 9.82
N ASP A 104 0.94 -12.45 10.80
CA ASP A 104 2.26 -12.16 11.38
C ASP A 104 3.41 -12.89 10.65
N ASN A 105 3.12 -13.72 9.65
CA ASN A 105 4.14 -14.40 8.86
C ASN A 105 4.90 -13.38 8.02
N ARG A 106 6.22 -13.57 7.91
CA ARG A 106 7.07 -12.73 7.08
C ARG A 106 7.18 -13.32 5.68
N TRP A 107 7.05 -12.45 4.69
CA TRP A 107 7.27 -12.74 3.28
C TRP A 107 8.51 -12.02 2.77
N LEU A 108 9.14 -12.54 1.73
CA LEU A 108 10.24 -11.85 1.07
C LEU A 108 9.68 -10.56 0.44
N PHE A 109 10.17 -9.41 0.90
CA PHE A 109 9.64 -8.08 0.62
C PHE A 109 10.72 -7.18 0.00
N LEU A 110 10.32 -6.42 -1.00
CA LEU A 110 11.07 -5.30 -1.56
C LEU A 110 10.38 -4.01 -1.13
N ASP A 111 11.13 -3.13 -0.45
CA ASP A 111 10.65 -1.80 -0.07
C ASP A 111 10.90 -0.79 -1.19
N ASN A 112 10.02 0.20 -1.32
CA ASN A 112 10.17 1.31 -2.27
C ASN A 112 11.51 2.02 -2.10
N ALA A 113 12.18 2.31 -3.20
CA ALA A 113 13.48 2.95 -3.26
C ALA A 113 14.62 2.20 -2.53
N HIS A 114 14.44 0.90 -2.26
CA HIS A 114 15.50 0.05 -1.70
C HIS A 114 15.99 -0.98 -2.72
N GLU A 115 17.30 -1.24 -2.70
CA GLU A 115 17.94 -2.23 -3.57
C GLU A 115 17.84 -3.64 -3.01
N GLU A 116 17.83 -3.78 -1.68
CA GLU A 116 17.89 -5.06 -0.99
C GLU A 116 16.52 -5.45 -0.45
N MET A 117 16.15 -6.70 -0.68
CA MET A 117 14.94 -7.29 -0.12
C MET A 117 15.14 -7.76 1.32
N GLU A 118 14.09 -7.77 2.10
CA GLU A 118 14.07 -8.28 3.47
C GLU A 118 12.89 -9.22 3.72
N TRP A 119 12.90 -9.94 4.83
CA TRP A 119 11.73 -10.69 5.29
C TRP A 119 10.88 -9.79 6.20
N SER A 120 9.67 -9.44 5.72
CA SER A 120 8.80 -8.45 6.37
C SER A 120 7.36 -8.91 6.42
N THR A 121 6.59 -8.39 7.38
CA THR A 121 5.14 -8.54 7.46
C THR A 121 4.40 -7.45 6.67
N HIS A 122 5.10 -6.51 6.03
CA HIS A 122 4.55 -5.28 5.44
C HIS A 122 3.37 -5.55 4.49
N CYS A 123 3.54 -6.42 3.51
CA CYS A 123 2.46 -6.77 2.57
C CYS A 123 1.53 -7.88 3.11
N ASN A 124 1.82 -8.45 4.28
CA ASN A 124 0.99 -9.48 4.88
C ASN A 124 -0.08 -8.88 5.79
N SER A 125 -1.01 -8.14 5.21
CA SER A 125 -2.08 -7.46 5.93
C SER A 125 -3.47 -7.79 5.39
N LEU A 126 -4.50 -7.48 6.16
CA LEU A 126 -5.89 -7.60 5.76
C LEU A 126 -6.18 -6.70 4.55
N GLU A 127 -5.61 -5.50 4.53
CA GLU A 127 -5.78 -4.51 3.48
C GLU A 127 -5.24 -5.00 2.13
N HIS A 128 -4.06 -5.65 2.14
CA HIS A 128 -3.48 -6.23 0.93
C HIS A 128 -4.33 -7.38 0.39
N ARG A 129 -4.85 -8.28 1.27
CA ARG A 129 -5.75 -9.36 0.87
C ARG A 129 -7.04 -8.82 0.27
N TRP A 130 -7.66 -7.84 0.93
CA TRP A 130 -8.87 -7.21 0.42
C TRP A 130 -8.62 -6.56 -0.95
N THR A 131 -7.55 -5.76 -1.05
CA THR A 131 -7.20 -5.05 -2.29
C THR A 131 -6.91 -6.03 -3.42
N LEU A 132 -6.10 -7.06 -3.16
CA LEU A 132 -5.81 -8.10 -4.14
C LEU A 132 -7.09 -8.76 -4.63
N ARG A 133 -7.93 -9.25 -3.72
CA ARG A 133 -9.14 -9.99 -4.06
C ARG A 133 -10.16 -9.15 -4.83
N GLU A 134 -10.44 -7.93 -4.36
CA GLU A 134 -11.53 -7.12 -4.87
C GLU A 134 -11.13 -6.20 -6.03
N ARG A 135 -9.84 -5.84 -6.12
CA ARG A 135 -9.34 -4.84 -7.06
C ARG A 135 -8.06 -5.23 -7.80
N GLY A 136 -7.37 -6.29 -7.38
CA GLY A 136 -6.06 -6.67 -7.93
C GLY A 136 -6.04 -6.74 -9.45
N ILE A 137 -5.07 -6.10 -10.08
CA ILE A 137 -4.84 -6.16 -11.52
C ILE A 137 -3.99 -7.38 -11.82
N ILE A 138 -4.49 -8.27 -12.65
CA ILE A 138 -3.78 -9.52 -13.02
C ILE A 138 -2.70 -9.19 -14.06
N LEU A 139 -1.45 -9.44 -13.71
CA LEU A 139 -0.33 -9.44 -14.66
C LEU A 139 -0.14 -10.83 -15.26
N ALA A 140 -0.23 -11.86 -14.43
CA ALA A 140 -0.21 -13.27 -14.83
C ALA A 140 -0.92 -14.13 -13.77
N GLY A 141 -1.43 -15.29 -14.15
CA GLY A 141 -2.03 -16.27 -13.26
C GLY A 141 -3.55 -16.19 -13.15
N PRO A 142 -4.15 -16.91 -12.17
CA PRO A 142 -5.60 -17.03 -12.02
C PRO A 142 -6.22 -15.78 -11.40
N SER A 143 -7.57 -15.74 -11.38
CA SER A 143 -8.32 -14.69 -10.69
C SER A 143 -8.00 -14.66 -9.18
N PRO A 144 -7.65 -13.51 -8.59
CA PRO A 144 -7.37 -13.38 -7.17
C PRO A 144 -8.52 -13.83 -6.25
N LYS A 145 -9.75 -13.81 -6.75
CA LYS A 145 -10.94 -14.28 -6.02
C LYS A 145 -10.87 -15.77 -5.66
N GLY A 146 -10.10 -16.55 -6.41
CA GLY A 146 -9.83 -17.95 -6.09
C GLY A 146 -8.68 -18.16 -5.10
N LEU A 147 -7.78 -17.19 -4.98
CA LEU A 147 -6.58 -17.27 -4.13
C LEU A 147 -6.83 -16.77 -2.70
N VAL A 148 -7.69 -15.79 -2.53
CA VAL A 148 -7.97 -15.16 -1.24
C VAL A 148 -9.43 -15.35 -0.87
N GLU A 149 -9.72 -15.76 0.36
CA GLU A 149 -11.07 -15.80 0.91
C GLU A 149 -11.67 -14.38 1.01
N LYS A 150 -13.01 -14.31 0.97
CA LYS A 150 -13.69 -13.02 1.11
C LYS A 150 -13.39 -12.43 2.49
N VAL A 151 -12.85 -11.21 2.49
CA VAL A 151 -12.64 -10.47 3.73
C VAL A 151 -13.97 -9.91 4.21
N ASP A 152 -14.33 -10.20 5.45
CA ASP A 152 -15.55 -9.70 6.07
C ASP A 152 -15.43 -8.16 6.26
N PRO A 153 -16.42 -7.36 5.84
CA PRO A 153 -16.45 -5.92 6.12
C PRO A 153 -16.33 -5.58 7.60
N ASP A 154 -16.87 -6.40 8.49
CA ASP A 154 -16.75 -6.17 9.93
C ASP A 154 -15.33 -6.43 10.44
N ALA A 155 -14.60 -7.39 9.85
CA ALA A 155 -13.19 -7.59 10.14
C ALA A 155 -12.34 -6.37 9.69
N VAL A 156 -12.70 -5.75 8.54
CA VAL A 156 -12.07 -4.49 8.10
C VAL A 156 -12.30 -3.38 9.10
N ARG A 157 -13.55 -3.17 9.53
CA ARG A 157 -13.92 -2.14 10.52
C ARG A 157 -13.16 -2.32 11.83
N GLU A 158 -13.17 -3.54 12.36
CA GLU A 158 -12.51 -3.85 13.62
C GLU A 158 -11.00 -3.66 13.56
N LYS A 159 -10.36 -4.13 12.48
CA LYS A 159 -8.92 -3.91 12.27
C LYS A 159 -8.56 -2.43 12.25
N MET A 160 -9.35 -1.60 11.56
CA MET A 160 -9.10 -0.16 11.49
C MET A 160 -9.35 0.53 12.84
N ARG A 161 -10.35 0.10 13.62
CA ARG A 161 -10.54 0.61 14.99
C ARG A 161 -9.35 0.29 15.91
N GLN A 162 -8.77 -0.89 15.77
CA GLN A 162 -7.57 -1.28 16.53
C GLN A 162 -6.35 -0.45 16.09
N LEU A 163 -6.11 -0.34 14.79
CA LEU A 163 -4.97 0.41 14.25
C LEU A 163 -5.01 1.89 14.64
N ILE A 164 -6.16 2.55 14.61
CA ILE A 164 -6.26 3.96 14.94
C ILE A 164 -5.92 4.23 16.41
N GLN A 165 -6.13 3.24 17.32
CA GLN A 165 -5.75 3.37 18.72
C GLN A 165 -4.23 3.32 18.93
N THR A 166 -3.53 2.50 18.16
CA THR A 166 -2.07 2.33 18.22
C THR A 166 -1.32 3.35 17.37
N PHE A 167 -1.96 3.89 16.33
CA PHE A 167 -1.37 4.83 15.40
C PHE A 167 -0.99 6.19 16.05
N LEU A 168 -1.76 6.64 17.04
CA LEU A 168 -1.52 7.92 17.72
C LEU A 168 -0.15 8.02 18.41
N PRO A 169 0.31 7.04 19.20
CA PRO A 169 1.64 7.06 19.78
C PRO A 169 2.76 7.06 18.74
N GLU A 170 2.60 6.32 17.65
CA GLU A 170 3.54 6.29 16.53
C GLU A 170 3.55 7.64 15.80
N LEU A 171 2.38 8.19 15.54
CA LEU A 171 2.19 9.47 14.91
C LEU A 171 2.86 10.61 15.68
N ALA A 172 2.77 10.61 17.01
CA ALA A 172 3.42 11.60 17.86
C ALA A 172 4.95 11.61 17.71
N ALA A 173 5.56 10.47 17.37
CA ALA A 173 6.99 10.40 17.05
C ALA A 173 7.31 10.96 15.63
N TRP A 174 6.37 10.88 14.69
CA TRP A 174 6.54 11.33 13.30
C TRP A 174 6.24 12.81 13.11
N ILE A 175 5.21 13.34 13.80
CA ILE A 175 4.70 14.70 13.62
C ILE A 175 5.39 15.67 14.60
N ARG A 176 6.67 15.53 14.82
CA ARG A 176 7.43 16.55 15.56
C ARG A 176 7.86 17.68 14.63
N LEU A 177 8.23 18.83 15.19
CA LEU A 177 8.67 19.99 14.40
C LEU A 177 9.91 19.72 13.55
N ASP A 178 10.72 18.76 13.94
CA ASP A 178 11.88 18.29 13.21
C ASP A 178 11.55 17.29 12.08
N SER A 179 10.28 16.89 11.96
CA SER A 179 9.78 16.06 10.86
C SER A 179 9.50 16.89 9.61
N ILE A 180 9.57 16.25 8.45
CA ILE A 180 9.19 16.86 7.19
C ILE A 180 7.66 16.99 7.05
N ALA A 181 7.20 17.99 6.30
CA ALA A 181 5.77 18.23 6.09
C ALA A 181 5.06 17.08 5.37
N TRP A 182 5.79 16.26 4.62
CA TRP A 182 5.26 15.00 4.05
C TRP A 182 4.64 14.09 5.11
N ALA A 183 5.29 13.95 6.28
CA ALA A 183 4.78 13.08 7.36
C ALA A 183 3.39 13.50 7.85
N GLN A 184 3.08 14.79 7.86
CA GLN A 184 1.76 15.28 8.25
C GLN A 184 0.71 14.99 7.19
N ARG A 185 1.02 15.23 5.91
CA ARG A 185 0.12 14.90 4.79
C ARG A 185 -0.17 13.41 4.74
N TYR A 186 0.85 12.58 4.96
CA TYR A 186 0.74 11.14 5.04
C TYR A 186 -0.15 10.71 6.23
N ALA A 187 0.05 11.31 7.39
CA ALA A 187 -0.74 11.03 8.59
C ALA A 187 -2.23 11.34 8.39
N VAL A 188 -2.55 12.53 7.87
CA VAL A 188 -3.94 12.93 7.58
C VAL A 188 -4.58 11.97 6.58
N ALA A 189 -3.89 11.62 5.50
CA ALA A 189 -4.39 10.68 4.51
C ALA A 189 -4.61 9.28 5.09
N THR A 190 -3.70 8.81 5.95
CA THR A 190 -3.80 7.50 6.61
C THR A 190 -4.98 7.44 7.58
N LEU A 191 -5.18 8.49 8.38
CA LEU A 191 -6.35 8.62 9.26
C LEU A 191 -7.66 8.63 8.46
N CYS A 192 -7.73 9.41 7.38
CA CYS A 192 -8.91 9.42 6.50
C CYS A 192 -9.19 8.04 5.88
N ARG A 193 -8.16 7.26 5.51
CA ARG A 193 -8.34 5.88 5.04
C ARG A 193 -8.92 4.98 6.11
N MET A 194 -8.43 5.07 7.36
CA MET A 194 -8.96 4.30 8.48
C MET A 194 -10.43 4.66 8.74
N LEU A 195 -10.79 5.94 8.79
CA LEU A 195 -12.16 6.40 9.00
C LEU A 195 -13.09 5.96 7.87
N TYR A 196 -12.65 6.05 6.61
CA TYR A 196 -13.39 5.53 5.46
C TYR A 196 -13.69 4.03 5.64
N SER A 197 -12.67 3.25 5.98
CA SER A 197 -12.82 1.81 6.13
C SER A 197 -13.69 1.43 7.32
N ILE A 198 -13.66 2.18 8.41
CA ILE A 198 -14.58 2.01 9.55
C ILE A 198 -16.03 2.28 9.12
N ALA A 199 -16.27 3.35 8.35
CA ALA A 199 -17.60 3.70 7.89
C ALA A 199 -18.17 2.68 6.90
N THR A 200 -17.35 2.22 5.94
CA THR A 200 -17.83 1.46 4.78
C THR A 200 -17.57 -0.05 4.87
N GLY A 201 -16.54 -0.46 5.59
CA GLY A 201 -16.03 -1.85 5.56
C GLY A 201 -15.22 -2.18 4.30
N GLU A 202 -14.79 -1.17 3.55
CA GLU A 202 -14.01 -1.30 2.31
C GLU A 202 -12.67 -0.59 2.43
N ILE A 203 -11.74 -0.90 1.53
CA ILE A 203 -10.45 -0.21 1.42
C ILE A 203 -10.52 0.79 0.25
N ALA A 204 -10.03 1.99 0.47
CA ALA A 204 -9.97 3.03 -0.55
C ALA A 204 -8.56 3.61 -0.71
N SER A 205 -8.33 4.28 -1.85
CA SER A 205 -7.11 5.03 -2.10
C SER A 205 -6.99 6.26 -1.18
N LYS A 206 -5.78 6.81 -1.08
CA LYS A 206 -5.55 8.05 -0.31
C LYS A 206 -6.46 9.19 -0.78
N ARG A 207 -6.60 9.39 -2.12
CA ARG A 207 -7.47 10.43 -2.69
C ARG A 207 -8.93 10.20 -2.37
N ALA A 208 -9.44 9.01 -2.69
CA ALA A 208 -10.86 8.70 -2.47
C ALA A 208 -11.25 8.84 -0.99
N SER A 209 -10.37 8.44 -0.07
CA SER A 209 -10.59 8.59 1.37
C SER A 209 -10.58 10.04 1.83
N LEU A 210 -9.67 10.87 1.31
CA LEU A 210 -9.63 12.31 1.60
C LEU A 210 -10.87 13.02 1.06
N GLU A 211 -11.30 12.70 -0.16
CA GLU A 211 -12.52 13.26 -0.75
C GLU A 211 -13.78 12.84 0.01
N TRP A 212 -13.83 11.59 0.47
CA TRP A 212 -14.90 11.11 1.34
C TRP A 212 -14.91 11.84 2.67
N ALA A 213 -13.74 11.97 3.31
CA ALA A 213 -13.58 12.63 4.61
C ALA A 213 -14.07 14.10 4.58
N LYS A 214 -13.76 14.85 3.52
CA LYS A 214 -14.27 16.22 3.33
C LYS A 214 -15.80 16.31 3.30
N LYS A 215 -16.49 15.26 2.86
CA LYS A 215 -17.94 15.25 2.73
C LYS A 215 -18.67 14.75 3.97
N HIS A 216 -17.99 13.94 4.81
CA HIS A 216 -18.64 13.16 5.86
C HIS A 216 -18.13 13.46 7.28
N LEU A 217 -16.96 14.09 7.41
CA LEU A 217 -16.42 14.49 8.71
C LEU A 217 -16.80 15.93 9.05
N ASP A 218 -16.49 16.36 10.27
CA ASP A 218 -16.75 17.73 10.72
C ASP A 218 -16.09 18.74 9.75
N PRO A 219 -16.84 19.72 9.23
CA PRO A 219 -16.34 20.77 8.32
C PRO A 219 -15.11 21.55 8.87
N ALA A 220 -14.91 21.58 10.17
CA ALA A 220 -13.75 22.19 10.79
C ALA A 220 -12.42 21.60 10.29
N TRP A 221 -12.42 20.39 9.78
CA TRP A 221 -11.24 19.69 9.25
C TRP A 221 -11.05 19.86 7.74
N SER A 222 -11.99 20.52 7.05
CA SER A 222 -11.97 20.61 5.58
C SER A 222 -10.68 21.19 5.03
N ASP A 223 -10.14 22.23 5.62
CA ASP A 223 -8.91 22.89 5.14
C ASP A 223 -7.67 22.00 5.34
N LEU A 224 -7.56 21.32 6.47
CA LEU A 224 -6.48 20.37 6.73
C LEU A 224 -6.49 19.21 5.75
N ILE A 225 -7.69 18.64 5.50
CA ILE A 225 -7.89 17.51 4.56
C ILE A 225 -7.62 18.00 3.12
N GLN A 226 -8.07 19.19 2.76
CA GLN A 226 -7.79 19.79 1.45
C GLN A 226 -6.29 19.99 1.22
N HIS A 227 -5.58 20.50 2.22
CA HIS A 227 -4.14 20.68 2.16
C HIS A 227 -3.40 19.34 1.94
N ALA A 228 -3.83 18.29 2.64
CA ALA A 228 -3.28 16.93 2.43
C ALA A 228 -3.59 16.39 1.03
N LEU A 229 -4.77 16.66 0.49
CA LEU A 229 -5.17 16.26 -0.86
C LEU A 229 -4.35 16.98 -1.95
N GLU A 230 -4.20 18.30 -1.84
CA GLU A 230 -3.43 19.11 -2.79
C GLU A 230 -1.93 18.84 -2.71
N GLY A 231 -1.41 18.59 -1.51
CA GLY A 231 0.01 18.35 -1.28
C GLY A 231 0.51 16.96 -1.63
N ARG A 232 -0.34 16.05 -2.11
CA ARG A 232 0.08 14.67 -2.47
C ARG A 232 1.22 14.63 -3.47
N HIS A 233 1.19 15.51 -4.47
CA HIS A 233 2.21 15.58 -5.53
C HIS A 233 3.56 16.16 -5.09
N LEU A 234 3.64 16.77 -3.89
CA LEU A 234 4.89 17.35 -3.39
C LEU A 234 5.90 16.28 -2.95
N GLY A 235 5.46 15.04 -2.75
CA GLY A 235 6.32 13.93 -2.39
C GLY A 235 7.07 14.15 -1.07
N TRP A 236 8.14 13.40 -0.89
CA TRP A 236 9.06 13.55 0.23
C TRP A 236 10.15 14.59 -0.12
N ASN A 237 10.28 15.60 0.73
CA ASN A 237 11.32 16.63 0.60
C ASN A 237 11.90 16.94 1.99
N PRO A 238 13.18 16.64 2.24
CA PRO A 238 13.80 16.86 3.56
C PRO A 238 13.90 18.34 3.96
N ASN A 239 13.74 19.26 3.00
CA ASN A 239 13.79 20.71 3.25
C ASN A 239 12.37 21.31 3.45
N ASP A 240 11.31 20.56 3.27
CA ASP A 240 9.93 20.98 3.49
C ASP A 240 9.57 20.75 4.98
N LEU A 241 9.87 21.76 5.81
CA LEU A 241 9.63 21.68 7.25
C LEU A 241 8.20 22.13 7.59
N PRO A 242 7.52 21.43 8.49
CA PRO A 242 6.17 21.80 8.92
C PRO A 242 6.19 23.06 9.80
N SER A 243 5.12 23.82 9.74
CA SER A 243 4.86 24.86 10.74
C SER A 243 4.39 24.24 12.06
N ASN A 244 4.62 24.94 13.17
CA ASN A 244 4.11 24.50 14.47
C ASN A 244 2.57 24.37 14.46
N GLU A 245 1.88 25.28 13.79
CA GLU A 245 0.42 25.24 13.65
C GLU A 245 -0.05 23.99 12.91
N SER A 246 0.58 23.65 11.78
CA SER A 246 0.29 22.44 11.01
C SER A 246 0.49 21.18 11.85
N VAL A 247 1.56 21.11 12.66
CA VAL A 247 1.80 20.01 13.60
C VAL A 247 0.66 19.88 14.60
N GLN A 248 0.26 20.97 15.25
CA GLN A 248 -0.83 20.96 16.24
C GLN A 248 -2.17 20.58 15.62
N GLN A 249 -2.49 21.08 14.43
CA GLN A 249 -3.70 20.72 13.71
C GLN A 249 -3.73 19.21 13.36
N THR A 250 -2.60 18.64 12.94
CA THR A 250 -2.53 17.21 12.62
C THR A 250 -2.71 16.33 13.87
N ILE A 251 -2.12 16.73 15.00
CA ILE A 251 -2.32 16.03 16.28
C ILE A 251 -3.78 16.11 16.72
N ALA A 252 -4.39 17.31 16.66
CA ALA A 252 -5.79 17.50 17.02
C ALA A 252 -6.74 16.69 16.11
N PHE A 253 -6.44 16.60 14.81
CA PHE A 253 -7.19 15.73 13.88
C PHE A 253 -7.05 14.26 14.23
N ALA A 254 -5.88 13.81 14.67
CA ALA A 254 -5.68 12.42 15.08
C ALA A 254 -6.50 12.06 16.33
N GLU A 255 -6.59 12.97 17.31
CA GLU A 255 -7.45 12.79 18.49
C GLU A 255 -8.94 12.78 18.11
N TYR A 256 -9.36 13.67 17.19
CA TYR A 256 -10.70 13.65 16.64
C TYR A 256 -11.02 12.34 15.95
N ALA A 257 -10.12 11.85 15.08
CA ALA A 257 -10.30 10.60 14.35
C ALA A 257 -10.44 9.39 15.29
N LYS A 258 -9.63 9.35 16.36
CA LYS A 258 -9.72 8.32 17.39
C LYS A 258 -11.07 8.36 18.13
N ALA A 259 -11.54 9.54 18.52
CA ALA A 259 -12.83 9.71 19.17
C ALA A 259 -13.98 9.30 18.25
N TRP A 260 -13.93 9.71 16.98
CA TRP A 260 -14.91 9.33 15.96
C TRP A 260 -14.97 7.82 15.76
N ALA A 261 -13.81 7.14 15.63
CA ALA A 261 -13.73 5.69 15.45
C ALA A 261 -14.30 4.89 16.66
N THR A 262 -14.31 5.48 17.84
CA THR A 262 -14.88 4.87 19.06
C THR A 262 -16.40 5.02 19.10
N ALA A 263 -16.96 6.07 18.50
CA ALA A 263 -18.38 6.36 18.48
C ALA A 263 -19.13 5.70 17.32
N ALA A 264 -18.44 5.33 16.24
CA ALA A 264 -18.97 4.69 15.03
C ALA A 264 -18.94 3.15 15.14
#